data_1be12c59edd0f642f76d8fdfc4f8f3bb
#
_entry.id   1be12c59edd0f642f76d8fdfc4f8f3bb
#
_cell.length_a   1.000
_cell.length_b   1.000
_cell.length_c   1.000
_cell.angle_alpha   90.00
_cell.angle_beta   90.00
_cell.angle_gamma   90.00
#
_symmetry.space_group_name_H-M   'P 1'
#
loop_
_entity.id
_entity.type
_entity.pdbx_description
1 polymer ?
#
loop_
_entity_poly.entity_id
_entity_poly.type
_entity_poly.pdbx_seq_one_letter_code
_entity_poly.pdbx_strand_id
1 'polypeptide(L)'
;MLHMKKRQPAPSALKTYSPLIGLLGFAAAALLAYALLMPHRFASAEEYPVKGFDVSHHQGDVQWREISPQAYRFVYLKATEGGDFKDTKFQDNWLQAREQGFLVGAYHFYRLCRGGAIQAQNFIETVPKKDDALPPVIDLEYDSKCINTYSKEQLLQEIQAMHDRLQQHYGKQPIFYISKSFYNIVLAGEFKATPLWVREYRGKPDLKNNPDWLFWQHTNQGQIQGIAKAVDLNVFNGAEKDWQAFLLRNGLSPAAPAEQAAAQ
;
A
#
# COMPACT_ATOMS: atom_id res chain seq x y z
N MET A 1 -74.05 -1.06 -56.68
CA MET A 1 -73.12 -2.04 -56.10
C MET A 1 -71.89 -1.31 -55.52
N LEU A 2 -71.89 -1.02 -54.23
CA LEU A 2 -70.79 -0.33 -53.59
C LEU A 2 -69.77 -1.39 -53.02
N HIS A 3 -68.56 -1.36 -53.52
CA HIS A 3 -67.49 -2.20 -53.00
C HIS A 3 -66.93 -1.57 -51.73
N MET A 4 -67.17 -2.20 -50.56
CA MET A 4 -66.54 -1.87 -49.29
C MET A 4 -65.12 -2.47 -49.25
N LYS A 5 -64.10 -1.61 -49.25
CA LYS A 5 -62.72 -2.00 -49.03
C LYS A 5 -62.51 -2.32 -47.52
N LYS A 6 -62.19 -3.58 -47.17
CA LYS A 6 -61.78 -3.98 -45.83
C LYS A 6 -60.45 -3.30 -45.50
N ARG A 7 -60.43 -2.52 -44.43
CA ARG A 7 -59.21 -1.99 -43.85
C ARG A 7 -58.47 -3.14 -43.11
N GLN A 8 -57.21 -3.35 -43.47
CA GLN A 8 -56.32 -4.24 -42.71
C GLN A 8 -55.94 -3.54 -41.40
N PRO A 9 -55.85 -4.25 -40.27
CA PRO A 9 -55.35 -3.68 -39.01
C PRO A 9 -53.83 -3.40 -39.08
N ALA A 10 -53.40 -2.26 -38.55
CA ALA A 10 -51.99 -1.86 -38.46
C ALA A 10 -51.20 -2.85 -37.58
N PRO A 11 -49.93 -3.16 -37.90
CA PRO A 11 -49.13 -4.03 -37.08
C PRO A 11 -48.86 -3.39 -35.72
N SER A 12 -49.11 -4.13 -34.64
CA SER A 12 -48.93 -3.66 -33.27
C SER A 12 -47.43 -3.39 -32.98
N ALA A 13 -47.15 -2.17 -32.58
CA ALA A 13 -45.77 -1.70 -32.23
C ALA A 13 -45.09 -2.47 -31.05
N LEU A 14 -45.82 -3.40 -30.41
CA LEU A 14 -45.33 -4.15 -29.26
C LEU A 14 -44.33 -5.27 -29.61
N LYS A 15 -44.22 -5.70 -30.86
CA LYS A 15 -43.35 -6.81 -31.26
C LYS A 15 -41.89 -6.43 -31.50
N THR A 16 -41.57 -5.15 -31.62
CA THR A 16 -40.23 -4.64 -31.97
C THR A 16 -39.33 -4.36 -30.74
N TYR A 17 -39.91 -4.27 -29.56
CA TYR A 17 -39.13 -3.97 -28.33
C TYR A 17 -38.66 -5.21 -27.53
N SER A 18 -39.15 -6.39 -27.86
CA SER A 18 -38.86 -7.65 -27.15
C SER A 18 -37.37 -8.01 -27.14
N PRO A 19 -36.58 -7.91 -28.24
CA PRO A 19 -35.15 -8.23 -28.20
C PRO A 19 -34.32 -7.21 -27.44
N LEU A 20 -34.67 -5.92 -27.48
CA LEU A 20 -33.98 -4.86 -26.75
C LEU A 20 -34.18 -4.98 -25.23
N ILE A 21 -35.37 -5.31 -24.78
CA ILE A 21 -35.68 -5.54 -23.36
C ILE A 21 -34.92 -6.77 -22.84
N GLY A 22 -34.87 -7.83 -23.67
CA GLY A 22 -34.05 -9.02 -23.34
C GLY A 22 -32.56 -8.74 -23.21
N LEU A 23 -32.00 -7.92 -24.11
CA LEU A 23 -30.61 -7.53 -24.11
C LEU A 23 -30.24 -6.66 -22.88
N LEU A 24 -31.11 -5.70 -22.53
CA LEU A 24 -30.97 -4.86 -21.36
C LEU A 24 -31.06 -5.67 -20.04
N GLY A 25 -32.00 -6.62 -19.99
CA GLY A 25 -32.12 -7.55 -18.85
C GLY A 25 -30.89 -8.43 -18.67
N PHE A 26 -30.35 -8.97 -19.77
CA PHE A 26 -29.13 -9.77 -19.73
C PHE A 26 -27.89 -8.94 -19.33
N ALA A 27 -27.75 -7.72 -19.85
CA ALA A 27 -26.68 -6.82 -19.47
C ALA A 27 -26.74 -6.42 -17.98
N ALA A 28 -27.92 -6.13 -17.46
CA ALA A 28 -28.12 -5.83 -16.04
C ALA A 28 -27.82 -7.05 -15.14
N ALA A 29 -28.27 -8.24 -15.54
CA ALA A 29 -27.95 -9.48 -14.82
C ALA A 29 -26.46 -9.82 -14.86
N ALA A 30 -25.77 -9.59 -16.00
CA ALA A 30 -24.34 -9.78 -16.13
C ALA A 30 -23.53 -8.78 -15.29
N LEU A 31 -23.97 -7.52 -15.22
CA LEU A 31 -23.35 -6.50 -14.34
C LEU A 31 -23.56 -6.83 -12.87
N LEU A 32 -24.75 -7.30 -12.50
CA LEU A 32 -25.04 -7.72 -11.12
C LEU A 32 -24.22 -8.98 -10.75
N ALA A 33 -24.16 -9.97 -11.64
CA ALA A 33 -23.34 -11.15 -11.46
C ALA A 33 -21.84 -10.79 -11.38
N TYR A 34 -21.37 -9.88 -12.23
CA TYR A 34 -20.02 -9.35 -12.17
C TYR A 34 -19.73 -8.66 -10.83
N ALA A 35 -20.64 -7.83 -10.34
CA ALA A 35 -20.51 -7.15 -9.04
C ALA A 35 -20.55 -8.13 -7.86
N LEU A 36 -21.36 -9.20 -7.93
CA LEU A 36 -21.48 -10.22 -6.89
C LEU A 36 -20.34 -11.25 -6.91
N LEU A 37 -19.79 -11.56 -8.09
CA LEU A 37 -18.72 -12.55 -8.27
C LEU A 37 -17.33 -11.93 -8.20
N MET A 38 -17.19 -10.60 -8.28
CA MET A 38 -15.90 -9.94 -8.07
C MET A 38 -15.59 -9.96 -6.57
N PRO A 39 -14.52 -10.65 -6.15
CA PRO A 39 -14.07 -10.57 -4.77
C PRO A 39 -13.80 -9.10 -4.42
N HIS A 40 -14.16 -8.70 -3.22
CA HIS A 40 -13.89 -7.34 -2.73
C HIS A 40 -12.42 -7.00 -2.95
N ARG A 41 -12.16 -6.07 -3.86
CA ARG A 41 -10.80 -5.71 -4.29
C ARG A 41 -10.04 -4.89 -3.24
N PHE A 42 -10.72 -4.53 -2.14
CA PHE A 42 -10.15 -3.66 -1.11
C PHE A 42 -10.21 -4.36 0.25
N ALA A 43 -9.19 -4.11 1.07
CA ALA A 43 -9.17 -4.55 2.44
C ALA A 43 -10.37 -3.97 3.21
N SER A 44 -11.10 -4.79 3.96
CA SER A 44 -12.19 -4.33 4.82
C SER A 44 -11.65 -3.88 6.18
N ALA A 45 -12.37 -2.95 6.83
CA ALA A 45 -12.02 -2.52 8.19
C ALA A 45 -12.24 -3.65 9.23
N GLU A 46 -13.14 -4.58 8.94
CA GLU A 46 -13.42 -5.74 9.79
C GLU A 46 -12.30 -6.79 9.71
N GLU A 47 -11.77 -7.01 8.49
CA GLU A 47 -10.67 -7.95 8.26
C GLU A 47 -9.33 -7.38 8.73
N TYR A 48 -9.10 -6.06 8.51
CA TYR A 48 -7.84 -5.38 8.82
C TYR A 48 -8.11 -4.08 9.61
N PRO A 49 -8.22 -4.19 10.94
CA PRO A 49 -8.60 -3.04 11.77
C PRO A 49 -7.51 -1.96 11.86
N VAL A 50 -6.25 -2.32 11.65
CA VAL A 50 -5.12 -1.39 11.73
C VAL A 50 -4.77 -0.88 10.34
N LYS A 51 -5.08 0.39 10.11
CA LYS A 51 -4.89 1.08 8.83
C LYS A 51 -3.73 2.06 8.91
N GLY A 52 -3.12 2.31 7.77
CA GLY A 52 -2.09 3.33 7.59
C GLY A 52 -2.06 3.84 6.16
N PHE A 53 -1.13 4.70 5.87
CA PHE A 53 -0.90 5.22 4.53
C PHE A 53 0.58 5.55 4.34
N ASP A 54 0.98 5.76 3.09
CA ASP A 54 2.32 6.26 2.81
C ASP A 54 2.28 7.43 1.84
N VAL A 55 3.23 8.35 2.01
CA VAL A 55 3.35 9.58 1.24
C VAL A 55 4.79 9.92 0.89
N SER A 56 4.94 10.74 -0.14
CA SER A 56 6.19 11.34 -0.60
C SER A 56 5.94 12.79 -1.00
N HIS A 57 6.97 13.47 -1.54
CA HIS A 57 6.79 14.79 -2.14
C HIS A 57 5.74 14.83 -3.26
N HIS A 58 5.39 13.68 -3.85
CA HIS A 58 4.36 13.61 -4.90
C HIS A 58 2.98 14.02 -4.41
N GLN A 59 2.65 13.80 -3.13
CA GLN A 59 1.38 14.22 -2.55
C GLN A 59 1.32 15.72 -2.30
N GLY A 60 2.47 16.42 -2.31
CA GLY A 60 2.57 17.85 -2.02
C GLY A 60 2.51 18.15 -0.53
N ASP A 61 1.85 19.25 -0.16
CA ASP A 61 1.68 19.62 1.24
C ASP A 61 0.57 18.80 1.89
N VAL A 62 0.86 18.25 3.06
CA VAL A 62 -0.06 17.43 3.85
C VAL A 62 -0.53 18.27 5.05
N GLN A 63 -1.84 18.39 5.20
CA GLN A 63 -2.46 19.08 6.34
C GLN A 63 -2.63 18.08 7.51
N TRP A 64 -1.54 17.75 8.18
CA TRP A 64 -1.47 16.69 9.21
C TRP A 64 -2.53 16.84 10.32
N ARG A 65 -2.91 18.08 10.68
CA ARG A 65 -3.93 18.36 11.70
C ARG A 65 -5.34 17.91 11.30
N GLU A 66 -5.57 17.69 10.02
CA GLU A 66 -6.87 17.24 9.50
C GLU A 66 -6.96 15.71 9.43
N ILE A 67 -5.86 14.99 9.69
CA ILE A 67 -5.80 13.53 9.59
C ILE A 67 -5.85 12.93 11.00
N SER A 68 -6.81 12.03 11.23
CA SER A 68 -6.97 11.38 12.53
C SER A 68 -5.99 10.22 12.72
N PRO A 69 -5.10 10.24 13.74
CA PRO A 69 -4.24 9.10 14.06
C PRO A 69 -5.01 7.90 14.65
N GLN A 70 -6.28 8.04 15.02
CA GLN A 70 -7.17 6.95 15.39
C GLN A 70 -7.69 6.22 14.15
N ALA A 71 -7.92 6.92 13.03
CA ALA A 71 -8.34 6.33 11.76
C ALA A 71 -7.16 5.67 11.03
N TYR A 72 -5.97 6.26 11.13
CA TYR A 72 -4.74 5.77 10.50
C TYR A 72 -3.65 5.67 11.57
N ARG A 73 -3.35 4.46 12.01
CA ARG A 73 -2.46 4.20 13.13
C ARG A 73 -0.98 4.39 12.80
N PHE A 74 -0.60 4.29 11.53
CA PHE A 74 0.78 4.41 11.09
C PHE A 74 0.90 5.12 9.75
N VAL A 75 2.05 5.72 9.54
CA VAL A 75 2.40 6.35 8.27
C VAL A 75 3.85 6.05 7.91
N TYR A 76 4.10 5.76 6.64
CA TYR A 76 5.45 5.69 6.09
C TYR A 76 5.72 6.86 5.15
N LEU A 77 6.88 7.47 5.29
CA LEU A 77 7.30 8.66 4.56
C LEU A 77 8.48 8.32 3.64
N LYS A 78 8.42 8.70 2.37
CA LYS A 78 9.60 8.63 1.51
C LYS A 78 10.69 9.52 2.10
N ALA A 79 11.85 8.95 2.38
CA ALA A 79 12.99 9.73 2.86
C ALA A 79 14.03 9.95 1.76
N THR A 80 14.38 8.87 1.06
CA THR A 80 15.48 8.89 0.10
C THR A 80 15.22 7.96 -1.09
N GLU A 81 16.01 8.13 -2.13
CA GLU A 81 16.04 7.27 -3.30
C GLU A 81 17.48 7.17 -3.83
N GLY A 82 17.92 5.97 -4.15
CA GLY A 82 19.27 5.75 -4.66
C GLY A 82 20.36 6.29 -3.73
N GLY A 83 21.48 6.71 -4.29
CA GLY A 83 22.64 7.11 -3.51
C GLY A 83 22.65 8.56 -3.00
N ASP A 84 21.75 9.42 -3.50
CA ASP A 84 21.89 10.87 -3.33
C ASP A 84 20.57 11.66 -3.28
N PHE A 85 19.46 11.13 -3.78
CA PHE A 85 18.19 11.83 -3.71
C PHE A 85 17.60 11.78 -2.28
N LYS A 86 17.18 12.95 -1.79
CA LYS A 86 16.45 13.14 -0.53
C LYS A 86 15.09 13.76 -0.84
N ASP A 87 14.02 13.16 -0.30
CA ASP A 87 12.67 13.66 -0.53
C ASP A 87 12.51 15.04 0.10
N THR A 88 12.07 16.01 -0.69
CA THR A 88 12.01 17.43 -0.29
C THR A 88 10.96 17.72 0.78
N LYS A 89 10.00 16.81 1.00
CA LYS A 89 8.96 16.93 2.02
C LYS A 89 9.22 16.06 3.25
N PHE A 90 10.29 15.26 3.24
CA PHE A 90 10.52 14.28 4.29
C PHE A 90 10.62 14.90 5.68
N GLN A 91 11.47 15.91 5.87
CA GLN A 91 11.72 16.49 7.19
C GLN A 91 10.46 17.14 7.77
N ASP A 92 9.74 17.90 6.95
CA ASP A 92 8.50 18.56 7.38
C ASP A 92 7.43 17.52 7.74
N ASN A 93 7.22 16.53 6.89
CA ASN A 93 6.27 15.45 7.14
C ASN A 93 6.66 14.62 8.38
N TRP A 94 7.95 14.31 8.54
CA TRP A 94 8.45 13.56 9.70
C TRP A 94 8.15 14.25 11.02
N LEU A 95 8.37 15.56 11.10
CA LEU A 95 8.09 16.34 12.30
C LEU A 95 6.58 16.45 12.55
N GLN A 96 5.82 16.91 11.55
CA GLN A 96 4.40 17.19 11.70
C GLN A 96 3.56 15.94 11.98
N ALA A 97 3.84 14.81 11.29
CA ALA A 97 3.14 13.56 11.54
C ALA A 97 3.36 13.07 12.99
N ARG A 98 4.59 13.16 13.48
CA ARG A 98 4.93 12.78 14.86
C ARG A 98 4.26 13.69 15.89
N GLU A 99 4.23 15.00 15.66
CA GLU A 99 3.53 15.96 16.51
C GLU A 99 2.03 15.68 16.61
N GLN A 100 1.41 15.14 15.56
CA GLN A 100 0.02 14.71 15.58
C GLN A 100 -0.22 13.34 16.22
N GLY A 101 0.84 12.64 16.67
CA GLY A 101 0.73 11.36 17.38
C GLY A 101 0.67 10.13 16.45
N PHE A 102 1.03 10.25 15.18
CA PHE A 102 1.20 9.09 14.31
C PHE A 102 2.43 8.26 14.70
N LEU A 103 2.33 6.94 14.55
CA LEU A 103 3.50 6.09 14.47
C LEU A 103 4.12 6.24 13.09
N VAL A 104 5.33 6.78 13.04
CA VAL A 104 5.97 7.19 11.79
C VAL A 104 7.15 6.29 11.47
N GLY A 105 7.22 5.82 10.22
CA GLY A 105 8.38 5.18 9.64
C GLY A 105 8.88 5.91 8.40
N ALA A 106 10.03 5.50 7.91
CA ALA A 106 10.61 6.03 6.68
C ALA A 106 10.91 4.91 5.69
N TYR A 107 10.79 5.20 4.40
CA TYR A 107 11.18 4.27 3.35
C TYR A 107 12.20 4.86 2.38
N HIS A 108 13.03 3.97 1.84
CA HIS A 108 14.01 4.23 0.81
C HIS A 108 13.59 3.57 -0.49
N PHE A 109 13.45 4.33 -1.57
CA PHE A 109 13.24 3.77 -2.90
C PHE A 109 14.58 3.25 -3.44
N TYR A 110 14.71 1.93 -3.51
CA TYR A 110 15.95 1.25 -3.87
C TYR A 110 16.19 1.29 -5.38
N ARG A 111 17.33 1.84 -5.81
CA ARG A 111 17.76 1.81 -7.20
C ARG A 111 18.58 0.56 -7.47
N LEU A 112 18.06 -0.31 -8.35
CA LEU A 112 18.62 -1.64 -8.66
C LEU A 112 20.03 -1.59 -9.29
N CYS A 113 20.50 -0.42 -9.72
CA CYS A 113 21.81 -0.20 -10.34
C CYS A 113 22.79 0.57 -9.43
N ARG A 114 22.51 0.67 -8.14
CA ARG A 114 23.37 1.35 -7.16
C ARG A 114 23.74 0.42 -6.03
N GLY A 115 24.95 0.56 -5.52
CA GLY A 115 25.42 -0.24 -4.39
C GLY A 115 24.58 -0.03 -3.14
N GLY A 116 24.26 -1.11 -2.44
CA GLY A 116 23.42 -1.09 -1.24
C GLY A 116 24.02 -0.29 -0.10
N ALA A 117 25.34 -0.34 0.03
CA ALA A 117 26.06 0.41 1.06
C ALA A 117 25.92 1.94 0.92
N ILE A 118 25.94 2.45 -0.31
CA ILE A 118 25.77 3.89 -0.61
C ILE A 118 24.32 4.31 -0.35
N GLN A 119 23.37 3.48 -0.74
CA GLN A 119 21.95 3.73 -0.51
C GLN A 119 21.61 3.72 0.98
N ALA A 120 22.19 2.78 1.74
CA ALA A 120 22.06 2.78 3.20
C ALA A 120 22.62 4.06 3.84
N GLN A 121 23.77 4.54 3.36
CA GLN A 121 24.37 5.78 3.86
C GLN A 121 23.48 6.99 3.62
N ASN A 122 22.91 7.13 2.39
CA ASN A 122 21.97 8.20 2.06
C ASN A 122 20.75 8.19 3.00
N PHE A 123 20.20 7.00 3.29
CA PHE A 123 19.07 6.85 4.21
C PHE A 123 19.46 7.21 5.66
N ILE A 124 20.58 6.69 6.16
CA ILE A 124 21.07 6.94 7.53
C ILE A 124 21.35 8.43 7.78
N GLU A 125 21.90 9.13 6.81
CA GLU A 125 22.15 10.58 6.91
C GLU A 125 20.88 11.43 6.89
N THR A 126 19.78 10.88 6.36
CA THR A 126 18.53 11.61 6.17
C THR A 126 17.52 11.34 7.27
N VAL A 127 17.41 10.09 7.72
CA VAL A 127 16.39 9.64 8.67
C VAL A 127 16.92 9.64 10.09
N PRO A 128 16.36 10.46 11.00
CA PRO A 128 16.79 10.47 12.39
C PRO A 128 16.59 9.11 13.07
N LYS A 129 17.60 8.63 13.79
CA LYS A 129 17.45 7.46 14.66
C LYS A 129 16.57 7.82 15.85
N LYS A 130 15.42 7.19 15.97
CA LYS A 130 14.44 7.36 17.04
C LYS A 130 13.92 6.01 17.50
N ASP A 131 13.93 5.76 18.80
CA ASP A 131 13.47 4.49 19.37
C ASP A 131 11.96 4.30 19.17
N ASP A 132 11.20 5.39 19.12
CA ASP A 132 9.76 5.45 18.88
C ASP A 132 9.37 5.56 17.40
N ALA A 133 10.30 5.38 16.46
CA ALA A 133 9.99 5.26 15.05
C ALA A 133 9.73 3.80 14.63
N LEU A 134 8.88 3.60 13.63
CA LEU A 134 8.69 2.30 12.99
C LEU A 134 9.99 1.79 12.33
N PRO A 135 10.13 0.48 12.09
CA PRO A 135 11.27 -0.08 11.37
C PRO A 135 11.49 0.58 10.01
N PRO A 136 12.74 0.75 9.57
CA PRO A 136 13.05 1.29 8.25
C PRO A 136 12.53 0.36 7.15
N VAL A 137 12.15 0.92 6.00
CA VAL A 137 11.65 0.18 4.85
C VAL A 137 12.59 0.34 3.66
N ILE A 138 12.90 -0.78 3.00
CA ILE A 138 13.57 -0.82 1.70
C ILE A 138 12.52 -1.16 0.64
N ASP A 139 12.26 -0.21 -0.25
CA ASP A 139 11.29 -0.34 -1.33
C ASP A 139 11.97 -0.94 -2.56
N LEU A 140 11.61 -2.19 -2.84
CA LEU A 140 12.19 -3.04 -3.88
C LEU A 140 11.20 -3.26 -5.02
N GLU A 141 11.30 -2.44 -6.02
CA GLU A 141 10.47 -2.52 -7.22
C GLU A 141 11.31 -2.62 -8.49
N TYR A 142 10.68 -3.05 -9.59
CA TYR A 142 11.34 -2.97 -10.87
C TYR A 142 11.49 -1.52 -11.33
N ASP A 143 12.73 -1.10 -11.53
CA ASP A 143 13.08 0.12 -12.24
C ASP A 143 13.58 -0.26 -13.64
N SER A 144 12.83 0.13 -14.66
CA SER A 144 13.13 -0.21 -16.05
C SER A 144 14.49 0.31 -16.53
N LYS A 145 15.03 1.35 -15.88
CA LYS A 145 16.33 1.94 -16.22
C LYS A 145 17.52 1.17 -15.64
N CYS A 146 17.26 0.36 -14.61
CA CYS A 146 18.30 -0.25 -13.79
C CYS A 146 18.31 -1.78 -13.80
N ILE A 147 17.31 -2.43 -14.39
CA ILE A 147 17.02 -3.86 -14.20
C ILE A 147 18.12 -4.82 -14.66
N ASN A 148 18.99 -4.39 -15.56
CA ASN A 148 20.02 -5.25 -16.15
C ASN A 148 21.44 -4.88 -15.69
N THR A 149 21.60 -4.08 -14.65
CA THR A 149 22.94 -3.64 -14.20
C THR A 149 23.67 -4.72 -13.43
N TYR A 150 22.96 -5.46 -12.59
CA TYR A 150 23.50 -6.55 -11.77
C TYR A 150 22.90 -7.89 -12.15
N SER A 151 23.66 -8.98 -11.97
CA SER A 151 23.07 -10.32 -11.91
C SER A 151 22.15 -10.43 -10.70
N LYS A 152 21.29 -11.44 -10.66
CA LYS A 152 20.43 -11.68 -9.49
C LYS A 152 21.25 -11.81 -8.21
N GLU A 153 22.33 -12.57 -8.26
CA GLU A 153 23.22 -12.83 -7.12
C GLU A 153 23.87 -11.53 -6.62
N GLN A 154 24.37 -10.70 -7.54
CA GLN A 154 24.93 -9.40 -7.19
C GLN A 154 23.87 -8.47 -6.59
N LEU A 155 22.66 -8.44 -7.15
CA LEU A 155 21.56 -7.64 -6.63
C LEU A 155 21.19 -8.07 -5.22
N LEU A 156 21.09 -9.37 -4.95
CA LEU A 156 20.81 -9.90 -3.61
C LEU A 156 21.91 -9.51 -2.60
N GLN A 157 23.17 -9.53 -3.00
CA GLN A 157 24.29 -9.09 -2.16
C GLN A 157 24.20 -7.60 -1.83
N GLU A 158 23.84 -6.76 -2.79
CA GLU A 158 23.70 -5.32 -2.58
C GLU A 158 22.47 -4.99 -1.70
N ILE A 159 21.35 -5.71 -1.89
CA ILE A 159 20.18 -5.60 -1.01
C ILE A 159 20.55 -6.01 0.44
N GLN A 160 21.29 -7.12 0.60
CA GLN A 160 21.76 -7.58 1.90
C GLN A 160 22.67 -6.53 2.56
N ALA A 161 23.58 -5.92 1.81
CA ALA A 161 24.48 -4.89 2.35
C ALA A 161 23.70 -3.67 2.87
N MET A 162 22.62 -3.25 2.20
CA MET A 162 21.75 -2.20 2.71
C MET A 162 20.97 -2.65 3.94
N HIS A 163 20.33 -3.82 3.87
CA HIS A 163 19.54 -4.39 4.96
C HIS A 163 20.34 -4.43 6.27
N ASP A 164 21.55 -5.00 6.23
CA ASP A 164 22.38 -5.17 7.44
C ASP A 164 22.83 -3.84 8.02
N ARG A 165 23.20 -2.88 7.17
CA ARG A 165 23.58 -1.54 7.63
C ARG A 165 22.42 -0.81 8.30
N LEU A 166 21.21 -0.89 7.76
CA LEU A 166 20.02 -0.29 8.36
C LEU A 166 19.69 -0.98 9.68
N GLN A 167 19.70 -2.32 9.71
CA GLN A 167 19.47 -3.08 10.94
C GLN A 167 20.48 -2.74 12.03
N GLN A 168 21.75 -2.67 11.69
CA GLN A 168 22.82 -2.30 12.62
C GLN A 168 22.64 -0.87 13.16
N HIS A 169 22.31 0.07 12.29
CA HIS A 169 22.18 1.48 12.66
C HIS A 169 20.95 1.74 13.53
N TYR A 170 19.77 1.26 13.09
CA TYR A 170 18.50 1.55 13.78
C TYR A 170 18.18 0.57 14.91
N GLY A 171 18.84 -0.58 14.98
CA GLY A 171 18.55 -1.63 15.95
C GLY A 171 17.21 -2.34 15.70
N LYS A 172 16.61 -2.14 14.53
CA LYS A 172 15.33 -2.71 14.10
C LYS A 172 15.51 -3.42 12.77
N GLN A 173 14.86 -4.58 12.61
CA GLN A 173 14.92 -5.32 11.36
C GLN A 173 14.19 -4.51 10.26
N PRO A 174 14.85 -4.22 9.13
CA PRO A 174 14.18 -3.57 7.99
C PRO A 174 13.02 -4.39 7.45
N ILE A 175 12.04 -3.71 6.88
CA ILE A 175 10.90 -4.31 6.16
C ILE A 175 11.16 -4.14 4.67
N PHE A 176 10.86 -5.15 3.87
CA PHE A 176 10.89 -5.05 2.42
C PHE A 176 9.51 -4.69 1.88
N TYR A 177 9.36 -3.48 1.32
CA TYR A 177 8.23 -3.19 0.46
C TYR A 177 8.53 -3.75 -0.93
N ILE A 178 7.56 -4.49 -1.48
CA ILE A 178 7.75 -5.27 -2.70
C ILE A 178 6.50 -5.27 -3.59
N SER A 179 6.71 -5.29 -4.91
CA SER A 179 5.68 -5.75 -5.82
C SER A 179 5.69 -7.28 -5.94
N LYS A 180 4.53 -7.89 -6.21
CA LYS A 180 4.40 -9.35 -6.45
C LYS A 180 5.39 -9.86 -7.50
N SER A 181 5.59 -9.11 -8.59
CA SER A 181 6.51 -9.50 -9.66
C SER A 181 7.96 -9.50 -9.20
N PHE A 182 8.38 -8.45 -8.47
CA PHE A 182 9.76 -8.39 -7.95
C PHE A 182 10.02 -9.53 -6.98
N TYR A 183 9.11 -9.76 -6.03
CA TYR A 183 9.24 -10.88 -5.10
C TYR A 183 9.38 -12.22 -5.81
N ASN A 184 8.45 -12.55 -6.71
CA ASN A 184 8.40 -13.87 -7.34
C ASN A 184 9.63 -14.19 -8.21
N ILE A 185 10.29 -13.17 -8.76
CA ILE A 185 11.44 -13.33 -9.66
C ILE A 185 12.76 -13.22 -8.88
N VAL A 186 12.87 -12.25 -7.97
CA VAL A 186 14.14 -11.93 -7.31
C VAL A 186 14.23 -12.54 -5.92
N LEU A 187 13.21 -12.35 -5.07
CA LEU A 187 13.29 -12.62 -3.63
C LEU A 187 12.71 -13.96 -3.20
N ALA A 188 11.97 -14.67 -4.06
CA ALA A 188 11.31 -15.91 -3.66
C ALA A 188 12.32 -16.99 -3.21
N GLY A 189 12.26 -17.31 -1.91
CA GLY A 189 13.20 -18.24 -1.27
C GLY A 189 14.38 -17.57 -0.56
N GLU A 190 14.58 -16.28 -0.79
CA GLU A 190 15.60 -15.44 -0.15
C GLU A 190 14.99 -14.63 1.02
N PHE A 191 15.80 -14.08 1.89
CA PHE A 191 15.40 -13.18 3.00
C PHE A 191 14.16 -13.65 3.78
N LYS A 192 14.07 -14.95 4.07
CA LYS A 192 12.87 -15.60 4.64
C LYS A 192 12.41 -15.02 6.00
N ALA A 193 13.35 -14.43 6.74
CA ALA A 193 13.06 -13.82 8.04
C ALA A 193 12.68 -12.34 7.93
N THR A 194 12.87 -11.69 6.77
CA THR A 194 12.59 -10.28 6.59
C THR A 194 11.09 -10.05 6.40
N PRO A 195 10.45 -9.17 7.22
CA PRO A 195 9.04 -8.87 7.08
C PRO A 195 8.73 -8.22 5.72
N LEU A 196 7.58 -8.56 5.16
CA LEU A 196 7.16 -8.08 3.84
C LEU A 196 6.02 -7.07 3.95
N TRP A 197 6.14 -5.97 3.21
CA TRP A 197 5.05 -5.05 2.89
C TRP A 197 4.74 -5.19 1.40
N VAL A 198 3.58 -5.77 1.10
CA VAL A 198 3.24 -6.17 -0.27
C VAL A 198 2.37 -5.14 -0.95
N ARG A 199 2.74 -4.72 -2.15
CA ARG A 199 1.88 -3.96 -3.05
C ARG A 199 1.06 -4.91 -3.92
N GLU A 200 -0.24 -4.94 -3.74
CA GLU A 200 -1.18 -5.67 -4.59
C GLU A 200 -2.54 -4.97 -4.62
N TYR A 201 -2.94 -4.49 -5.81
CA TYR A 201 -4.17 -3.71 -5.96
C TYR A 201 -5.36 -4.52 -6.49
N ARG A 202 -5.14 -5.77 -6.90
CA ARG A 202 -6.17 -6.61 -7.52
C ARG A 202 -6.86 -7.56 -6.54
N GLY A 203 -6.36 -7.64 -5.32
CA GLY A 203 -6.88 -8.53 -4.30
C GLY A 203 -5.88 -8.74 -3.17
N LYS A 204 -6.15 -9.70 -2.29
CA LYS A 204 -5.26 -10.06 -1.20
C LYS A 204 -3.90 -10.54 -1.75
N PRO A 205 -2.77 -10.20 -1.09
CA PRO A 205 -1.45 -10.68 -1.51
C PRO A 205 -1.39 -12.20 -1.66
N ASP A 206 -0.93 -12.63 -2.83
CA ASP A 206 -0.69 -14.03 -3.19
C ASP A 206 0.69 -14.12 -3.83
N LEU A 207 1.69 -14.50 -3.04
CA LEU A 207 3.10 -14.56 -3.41
C LEU A 207 3.55 -16.00 -3.61
N LYS A 208 4.57 -16.19 -4.44
CA LYS A 208 5.19 -17.51 -4.63
C LYS A 208 5.67 -18.08 -3.28
N ASN A 209 5.37 -19.36 -3.02
CA ASN A 209 5.64 -20.06 -1.77
C ASN A 209 4.86 -19.55 -0.56
N ASN A 210 3.87 -18.69 -0.77
CA ASN A 210 2.93 -18.18 0.24
C ASN A 210 3.60 -17.74 1.56
N PRO A 211 4.60 -16.82 1.52
CA PRO A 211 5.19 -16.29 2.74
C PRO A 211 4.17 -15.43 3.49
N ASP A 212 4.33 -15.35 4.80
CA ASP A 212 3.61 -14.35 5.60
C ASP A 212 4.01 -12.94 5.17
N TRP A 213 3.04 -12.03 5.20
CA TRP A 213 3.28 -10.61 4.96
C TRP A 213 2.79 -9.78 6.15
N LEU A 214 3.47 -8.64 6.38
CA LEU A 214 3.22 -7.76 7.52
C LEU A 214 2.25 -6.63 7.19
N PHE A 215 2.51 -5.96 6.05
CA PHE A 215 1.69 -4.87 5.55
C PHE A 215 1.23 -5.17 4.12
N TRP A 216 0.08 -4.62 3.77
CA TRP A 216 -0.46 -4.65 2.42
C TRP A 216 -0.86 -3.26 1.96
N GLN A 217 -0.22 -2.76 0.89
CA GLN A 217 -0.67 -1.58 0.16
C GLN A 217 -1.71 -2.03 -0.86
N HIS A 218 -2.97 -1.73 -0.56
CA HIS A 218 -4.12 -2.28 -1.29
C HIS A 218 -4.71 -1.34 -2.34
N THR A 219 -4.34 -0.04 -2.33
CA THR A 219 -4.73 0.94 -3.34
C THR A 219 -3.76 2.11 -3.37
N ASN A 220 -3.60 2.70 -4.55
CA ASN A 220 -2.91 3.97 -4.78
C ASN A 220 -3.88 5.09 -5.19
N GLN A 221 -5.18 4.90 -4.94
CA GLN A 221 -6.25 5.83 -5.27
C GLN A 221 -7.02 6.26 -4.02
N GLY A 222 -6.41 6.12 -2.84
CA GLY A 222 -7.00 6.53 -1.59
C GLY A 222 -7.21 8.05 -1.54
N GLN A 223 -8.20 8.46 -0.76
CA GLN A 223 -8.46 9.87 -0.46
C GLN A 223 -8.49 10.04 1.05
N ILE A 224 -7.67 10.96 1.55
CA ILE A 224 -7.59 11.30 2.97
C ILE A 224 -7.81 12.81 3.06
N GLN A 225 -8.69 13.25 3.96
CA GLN A 225 -8.84 14.66 4.25
C GLN A 225 -7.50 15.26 4.66
N GLY A 226 -7.14 16.43 4.15
CA GLY A 226 -5.82 17.02 4.38
C GLY A 226 -4.74 16.64 3.38
N ILE A 227 -5.03 15.73 2.42
CA ILE A 227 -4.13 15.38 1.31
C ILE A 227 -4.86 15.62 -0.01
N ALA A 228 -4.35 16.57 -0.80
CA ALA A 228 -5.02 17.01 -2.03
C ALA A 228 -4.98 15.99 -3.18
N LYS A 229 -4.00 15.11 -3.19
CA LYS A 229 -3.81 14.09 -4.22
C LYS A 229 -4.16 12.69 -3.71
N ALA A 230 -4.33 11.77 -4.64
CA ALA A 230 -4.47 10.35 -4.30
C ALA A 230 -3.27 9.86 -3.46
N VAL A 231 -3.54 8.99 -2.51
CA VAL A 231 -2.58 8.47 -1.55
C VAL A 231 -2.65 6.95 -1.46
N ASP A 232 -1.54 6.34 -1.17
CA ASP A 232 -1.40 4.91 -0.99
C ASP A 232 -1.97 4.49 0.37
N LEU A 233 -2.98 3.60 0.37
CA LEU A 233 -3.57 3.10 1.61
C LEU A 233 -3.08 1.70 1.93
N ASN A 234 -2.81 1.51 3.21
CA ASN A 234 -2.17 0.34 3.77
C ASN A 234 -2.97 -0.27 4.91
N VAL A 235 -2.81 -1.57 5.09
CA VAL A 235 -3.30 -2.28 6.28
C VAL A 235 -2.19 -3.16 6.86
N PHE A 236 -2.27 -3.36 8.17
CA PHE A 236 -1.46 -4.35 8.88
C PHE A 236 -2.17 -5.72 8.84
N ASN A 237 -1.41 -6.79 8.61
CA ASN A 237 -1.94 -8.16 8.57
C ASN A 237 -2.09 -8.74 9.98
N GLY A 238 -3.20 -8.45 10.62
CA GLY A 238 -3.49 -8.97 11.94
C GLY A 238 -4.56 -8.18 12.68
N ALA A 239 -4.97 -8.70 13.81
CA ALA A 239 -5.87 -8.02 14.73
C ALA A 239 -5.11 -7.00 15.58
N GLU A 240 -5.82 -6.21 16.39
CA GLU A 240 -5.22 -5.21 17.29
C GLU A 240 -4.16 -5.83 18.22
N LYS A 241 -4.39 -7.04 18.76
CA LYS A 241 -3.40 -7.74 19.62
C LYS A 241 -2.08 -8.04 18.89
N ASP A 242 -2.15 -8.34 17.59
CA ASP A 242 -0.98 -8.67 16.79
C ASP A 242 -0.18 -7.41 16.47
N TRP A 243 -0.90 -6.28 16.26
CA TRP A 243 -0.32 -4.96 16.14
C TRP A 243 0.43 -4.55 17.41
N GLN A 244 -0.18 -4.71 18.58
CA GLN A 244 0.46 -4.43 19.86
C GLN A 244 1.73 -5.27 20.05
N ALA A 245 1.67 -6.57 19.69
CA ALA A 245 2.83 -7.44 19.73
C ALA A 245 3.94 -7.00 18.76
N PHE A 246 3.58 -6.53 17.56
CA PHE A 246 4.52 -5.95 16.61
C PHE A 246 5.20 -4.69 17.17
N LEU A 247 4.43 -3.78 17.78
CA LEU A 247 4.97 -2.57 18.39
C LEU A 247 5.97 -2.92 19.51
N LEU A 248 5.60 -3.78 20.44
CA LEU A 248 6.46 -4.19 21.55
C LEU A 248 7.77 -4.84 21.07
N ARG A 249 7.71 -5.73 20.06
CA ARG A 249 8.92 -6.33 19.47
C ARG A 249 9.88 -5.31 18.85
N ASN A 250 9.37 -4.16 18.45
CA ASN A 250 10.14 -3.07 17.86
C ASN A 250 10.47 -1.95 18.87
N GLY A 251 10.25 -2.17 20.17
CA GLY A 251 10.54 -1.20 21.23
C GLY A 251 9.59 0.01 21.23
N LEU A 252 8.41 -0.14 20.61
CA LEU A 252 7.39 0.89 20.54
C LEU A 252 6.36 0.68 21.64
N SER A 253 5.97 1.76 22.32
CA SER A 253 4.88 1.70 23.28
C SER A 253 3.55 1.65 22.53
N PRO A 254 2.67 0.71 22.86
CA PRO A 254 1.31 0.74 22.37
C PRO A 254 0.63 2.05 22.80
N ALA A 255 -0.09 2.73 21.89
CA ALA A 255 -0.96 3.82 22.30
C ALA A 255 -1.99 3.28 23.32
N ALA A 256 -2.16 3.99 24.44
CA ALA A 256 -3.19 3.60 25.41
C ALA A 256 -4.56 3.48 24.71
N PRO A 257 -5.35 2.44 25.01
CA PRO A 257 -6.72 2.32 24.47
C PRO A 257 -7.50 3.61 24.76
N ALA A 258 -8.23 4.11 23.77
CA ALA A 258 -9.00 5.35 23.86
C ALA A 258 -10.06 5.35 24.99
N GLU A 259 -10.37 4.19 25.57
CA GLU A 259 -11.32 4.05 26.71
C GLU A 259 -10.79 4.59 28.06
N GLN A 260 -9.47 4.79 28.21
CA GLN A 260 -8.93 5.31 29.49
C GLN A 260 -8.83 6.83 29.54
N ALA A 261 -8.97 7.54 28.43
CA ALA A 261 -8.94 9.00 28.38
C ALA A 261 -10.29 9.67 28.72
N ALA A 262 -11.38 8.92 28.80
CA ALA A 262 -12.72 9.43 29.14
C ALA A 262 -13.06 9.30 30.65
N ALA A 263 -12.15 8.79 31.47
CA ALA A 263 -12.39 8.51 32.90
C ALA A 263 -11.49 9.33 33.84
N GLN A 264 -10.86 10.40 33.34
CA GLN A 264 -10.16 11.43 34.15
C GLN A 264 -10.78 12.83 33.81
#